data_b805a07ca0f0f7cd9d6919e41838ce1a
#
_entry.id   b805a07ca0f0f7cd9d6919e41838ce1a
#
_cell.length_a   1.000
_cell.length_b   1.000
_cell.length_c   1.000
_cell.angle_alpha   90.00
_cell.angle_beta   90.00
_cell.angle_gamma   90.00
#
_symmetry.space_group_name_H-M   'P 1'
#
loop_
_entity.id
_entity.type
_entity.pdbx_description
1 polymer ?
#
loop_
_entity_poly.entity_id
_entity_poly.type
_entity_poly.pdbx_seq_one_letter_code
_entity_poly.pdbx_strand_id
1 'polypeptide(L)'
;MKKYLTLSGIIFSLMFSTFAQARDSLSIAGSSTVLPFARIIAEQLGKNPNFKTPVVESGGSSVGKKGVCDGVGTKFIDIGNASSRMKTKELEYCEKNGVKLTEIKVGYDGIVVANSKKGKILNISKSDLGKALTAKVAINGKLVDNPYKKWSDINPSLPNVEIRVYGPPTTSGTRASYAEMVNEKGYCKKDAEAIAALKATGMKAKKCRAMRTDGAFIEAGEQDNLIVQKLNEDTTAYGIFGFSYLDQNSDTLQGAIISKTAPTFENIAGNNYSVSRALYYYVKHQHIGVVPGIKEYLNEWTKHWGDEGALSDAGMIPMPKSERAKFKASMTNLPVLKAADLKK
;
A
#
# COMPACT_ATOMS: atom_id res chain seq x y z
N MET A 1 51.49 -71.52 -2.76
CA MET A 1 51.37 -70.32 -3.59
C MET A 1 49.94 -69.82 -3.54
N LYS A 2 49.67 -68.76 -2.74
CA LYS A 2 48.33 -68.15 -2.61
C LYS A 2 48.33 -66.87 -3.43
N LYS A 3 47.48 -66.83 -4.46
CA LYS A 3 47.23 -65.61 -5.28
C LYS A 3 46.23 -64.72 -4.58
N TYR A 4 46.61 -63.48 -4.26
CA TYR A 4 45.73 -62.44 -3.80
C TYR A 4 45.14 -61.69 -5.01
N LEU A 5 43.81 -61.73 -5.17
CA LEU A 5 43.09 -60.90 -6.13
C LEU A 5 42.74 -59.58 -5.42
N THR A 6 43.31 -58.46 -5.87
CA THR A 6 42.94 -57.11 -5.45
C THR A 6 41.78 -56.64 -6.28
N LEU A 7 40.62 -56.47 -5.66
CA LEU A 7 39.41 -55.92 -6.24
C LEU A 7 39.47 -54.38 -6.10
N SER A 8 39.78 -53.66 -7.17
CA SER A 8 39.71 -52.16 -7.20
C SER A 8 38.28 -51.73 -7.39
N GLY A 9 37.67 -51.25 -6.31
CA GLY A 9 36.34 -50.65 -6.34
C GLY A 9 36.38 -49.21 -6.89
N ILE A 10 35.82 -48.98 -8.08
CA ILE A 10 35.61 -47.63 -8.64
C ILE A 10 34.32 -47.09 -7.98
N ILE A 11 34.50 -46.12 -7.07
CA ILE A 11 33.42 -45.34 -6.49
C ILE A 11 33.00 -44.28 -7.53
N PHE A 12 31.88 -44.52 -8.22
CA PHE A 12 31.27 -43.56 -9.13
C PHE A 12 30.44 -42.55 -8.28
N SER A 13 31.06 -41.40 -7.94
CA SER A 13 30.36 -40.31 -7.28
C SER A 13 29.33 -39.70 -8.23
N LEU A 14 28.06 -40.09 -8.10
CA LEU A 14 26.94 -39.44 -8.70
C LEU A 14 26.81 -38.05 -8.08
N MET A 15 27.34 -37.00 -8.73
CA MET A 15 26.99 -35.63 -8.45
C MET A 15 25.50 -35.43 -8.85
N PHE A 16 24.60 -35.53 -7.89
CA PHE A 16 23.24 -35.03 -8.04
C PHE A 16 23.31 -33.50 -8.15
N SER A 17 23.37 -33.01 -9.38
CA SER A 17 23.10 -31.61 -9.70
C SER A 17 21.63 -31.39 -9.36
N THR A 18 21.34 -30.83 -8.21
CA THR A 18 20.01 -30.30 -7.91
C THR A 18 19.78 -29.14 -8.88
N PHE A 19 19.13 -29.42 -10.01
CA PHE A 19 18.57 -28.38 -10.84
C PHE A 19 17.58 -27.62 -9.96
N ALA A 20 17.98 -26.46 -9.49
CA ALA A 20 17.03 -25.50 -8.92
C ALA A 20 16.03 -25.21 -10.03
N GLN A 21 14.82 -25.76 -9.92
CA GLN A 21 13.77 -25.57 -10.90
C GLN A 21 13.45 -24.06 -10.92
N ALA A 22 13.96 -23.38 -11.94
CA ALA A 22 13.66 -21.96 -12.14
C ALA A 22 12.15 -21.82 -12.34
N ARG A 23 11.52 -20.99 -11.53
CA ARG A 23 10.12 -20.64 -11.74
C ARG A 23 10.01 -19.88 -13.06
N ASP A 24 9.02 -20.22 -13.89
CA ASP A 24 8.83 -19.71 -15.24
C ASP A 24 7.90 -18.48 -15.31
N SER A 25 7.42 -18.00 -14.15
CA SER A 25 6.57 -16.82 -14.04
C SER A 25 6.97 -15.97 -12.84
N LEU A 26 6.75 -14.66 -12.94
CA LEU A 26 6.93 -13.69 -11.85
C LEU A 26 5.91 -13.92 -10.75
N SER A 27 6.35 -13.77 -9.49
CA SER A 27 5.50 -13.72 -8.32
C SER A 27 5.61 -12.35 -7.66
N ILE A 28 4.50 -11.67 -7.58
CA ILE A 28 4.37 -10.31 -7.09
C ILE A 28 3.31 -10.33 -5.99
N ALA A 29 3.61 -9.76 -4.82
CA ALA A 29 2.61 -9.69 -3.75
C ALA A 29 2.70 -8.39 -2.96
N GLY A 30 1.61 -8.00 -2.32
CA GLY A 30 1.61 -6.89 -1.38
C GLY A 30 0.35 -6.05 -1.34
N SER A 31 0.50 -4.74 -1.56
CA SER A 31 -0.55 -3.74 -1.36
C SER A 31 -1.81 -4.01 -2.19
N SER A 32 -2.97 -4.03 -1.53
CA SER A 32 -4.28 -4.04 -2.19
C SER A 32 -4.50 -2.84 -3.11
N THR A 33 -4.00 -1.67 -2.72
CA THR A 33 -4.06 -0.44 -3.53
C THR A 33 -3.27 -0.55 -4.84
N VAL A 34 -2.12 -1.23 -4.82
CA VAL A 34 -1.25 -1.39 -6.00
C VAL A 34 -1.75 -2.53 -6.89
N LEU A 35 -2.52 -3.47 -6.33
CA LEU A 35 -2.98 -4.68 -6.99
C LEU A 35 -3.64 -4.45 -8.36
N PRO A 36 -4.64 -3.54 -8.55
CA PRO A 36 -5.28 -3.34 -9.85
C PRO A 36 -4.27 -2.89 -10.91
N PHE A 37 -3.37 -1.98 -10.57
CA PHE A 37 -2.34 -1.48 -11.49
C PHE A 37 -1.32 -2.58 -11.84
N ALA A 38 -0.89 -3.34 -10.84
CA ALA A 38 0.04 -4.45 -11.03
C ALA A 38 -0.54 -5.55 -11.94
N ARG A 39 -1.85 -5.82 -11.85
CA ARG A 39 -2.55 -6.77 -12.71
C ARG A 39 -2.64 -6.29 -14.15
N ILE A 40 -2.94 -5.02 -14.39
CA ILE A 40 -2.94 -4.45 -15.76
C ILE A 40 -1.58 -4.69 -16.42
N ILE A 41 -0.48 -4.41 -15.72
CA ILE A 41 0.87 -4.63 -16.28
C ILE A 41 1.20 -6.12 -16.43
N ALA A 42 0.76 -6.97 -15.51
CA ALA A 42 0.92 -8.42 -15.62
C ALA A 42 0.20 -8.97 -16.87
N GLU A 43 -1.01 -8.50 -17.13
CA GLU A 43 -1.77 -8.86 -18.33
C GLU A 43 -1.11 -8.36 -19.61
N GLN A 44 -0.55 -7.13 -19.62
CA GLN A 44 0.19 -6.62 -20.77
C GLN A 44 1.43 -7.47 -21.07
N LEU A 45 2.21 -7.83 -20.04
CA LEU A 45 3.37 -8.72 -20.21
C LEU A 45 2.94 -10.10 -20.72
N GLY A 46 1.83 -10.65 -20.20
CA GLY A 46 1.30 -11.95 -20.59
C GLY A 46 0.80 -12.04 -22.04
N LYS A 47 0.61 -10.90 -22.74
CA LYS A 47 0.35 -10.87 -24.19
C LYS A 47 1.58 -11.24 -25.02
N ASN A 48 2.77 -11.15 -24.45
CA ASN A 48 4.01 -11.58 -25.09
C ASN A 48 4.15 -13.11 -24.89
N PRO A 49 4.15 -13.92 -25.95
CA PRO A 49 4.20 -15.39 -25.86
C PRO A 49 5.47 -15.95 -25.20
N ASN A 50 6.50 -15.13 -25.07
CA ASN A 50 7.75 -15.52 -24.41
C ASN A 50 7.69 -15.49 -22.87
N PHE A 51 6.62 -14.93 -22.28
CA PHE A 51 6.46 -14.80 -20.84
C PHE A 51 5.11 -15.31 -20.37
N LYS A 52 5.09 -16.04 -19.27
CA LYS A 52 3.84 -16.34 -18.58
C LYS A 52 3.35 -15.09 -17.86
N THR A 53 2.03 -14.93 -17.82
CA THR A 53 1.40 -13.85 -17.05
C THR A 53 1.86 -13.90 -15.58
N PRO A 54 2.43 -12.82 -15.03
CA PRO A 54 2.82 -12.76 -13.64
C PRO A 54 1.67 -13.05 -12.68
N VAL A 55 1.98 -13.77 -11.59
CA VAL A 55 1.03 -13.98 -10.49
C VAL A 55 1.09 -12.76 -9.57
N VAL A 56 -0.04 -12.07 -9.40
CA VAL A 56 -0.16 -10.87 -8.56
C VAL A 56 -1.16 -11.12 -7.44
N GLU A 57 -0.67 -11.10 -6.19
CA GLU A 57 -1.46 -11.39 -5.00
C GLU A 57 -1.58 -10.18 -4.08
N SER A 58 -2.73 -10.07 -3.40
CA SER A 58 -2.97 -9.07 -2.36
C SER A 58 -2.79 -9.67 -0.98
N GLY A 59 -2.13 -8.95 -0.09
CA GLY A 59 -1.93 -9.32 1.32
C GLY A 59 -1.56 -8.11 2.17
N GLY A 60 -1.60 -6.91 1.58
CA GLY A 60 -1.20 -5.66 2.22
C GLY A 60 0.28 -5.32 2.06
N SER A 61 0.61 -4.03 2.20
CA SER A 61 1.99 -3.52 2.02
C SER A 61 3.02 -4.18 2.94
N SER A 62 2.62 -4.57 4.15
CA SER A 62 3.52 -5.24 5.10
C SER A 62 3.88 -6.65 4.62
N VAL A 63 2.92 -7.37 4.02
CA VAL A 63 3.14 -8.70 3.43
C VAL A 63 4.08 -8.59 2.23
N GLY A 64 3.86 -7.62 1.32
CA GLY A 64 4.74 -7.41 0.17
C GLY A 64 6.18 -7.07 0.57
N LYS A 65 6.36 -6.10 1.48
CA LYS A 65 7.68 -5.70 1.96
C LYS A 65 8.40 -6.80 2.73
N LYS A 66 7.67 -7.56 3.56
CA LYS A 66 8.24 -8.70 4.28
C LYS A 66 8.56 -9.84 3.33
N GLY A 67 7.61 -10.26 2.50
CA GLY A 67 7.75 -11.40 1.60
C GLY A 67 8.89 -11.25 0.60
N VAL A 68 9.13 -10.03 0.05
CA VAL A 68 10.29 -9.79 -0.81
C VAL A 68 11.61 -9.93 -0.04
N CYS A 69 11.62 -9.76 1.28
CA CYS A 69 12.78 -9.84 2.16
C CYS A 69 12.97 -11.20 2.84
N ASP A 70 12.04 -12.15 2.71
CA ASP A 70 12.07 -13.42 3.46
C ASP A 70 13.18 -14.39 3.01
N GLY A 71 13.87 -14.11 1.89
CA GLY A 71 15.02 -14.88 1.42
C GLY A 71 15.22 -14.81 -0.07
N VAL A 72 16.24 -15.55 -0.52
CA VAL A 72 16.63 -15.71 -1.93
C VAL A 72 16.19 -17.10 -2.43
N GLY A 73 15.88 -17.22 -3.71
CA GLY A 73 15.43 -18.44 -4.37
C GLY A 73 13.98 -18.41 -4.77
N THR A 74 13.61 -19.30 -5.70
CA THR A 74 12.35 -19.26 -6.47
C THR A 74 11.06 -19.51 -5.65
N LYS A 75 11.17 -19.94 -4.40
CA LYS A 75 10.04 -20.06 -3.47
C LYS A 75 9.58 -18.72 -2.88
N PHE A 76 10.39 -17.67 -3.00
CA PHE A 76 10.07 -16.35 -2.49
C PHE A 76 9.61 -15.43 -3.62
N ILE A 77 8.82 -14.40 -3.30
CA ILE A 77 8.35 -13.42 -4.27
C ILE A 77 9.50 -12.59 -4.86
N ASP A 78 9.31 -12.12 -6.10
CA ASP A 78 10.30 -11.36 -6.86
C ASP A 78 10.17 -9.86 -6.64
N ILE A 79 8.92 -9.39 -6.56
CA ILE A 79 8.57 -7.98 -6.39
C ILE A 79 7.57 -7.84 -5.25
N GLY A 80 7.90 -6.99 -4.29
CA GLY A 80 6.99 -6.59 -3.22
C GLY A 80 6.30 -5.27 -3.53
N ASN A 81 4.96 -5.25 -3.58
CA ASN A 81 4.17 -4.04 -3.77
C ASN A 81 3.91 -3.34 -2.45
N ALA A 82 3.98 -2.00 -2.42
CA ALA A 82 3.64 -1.25 -1.23
C ALA A 82 3.04 0.13 -1.54
N SER A 83 2.04 0.52 -0.77
CA SER A 83 1.47 1.87 -0.74
C SER A 83 2.01 2.72 0.42
N SER A 84 3.17 2.33 0.93
CA SER A 84 3.97 3.09 1.90
C SER A 84 5.44 2.77 1.69
N ARG A 85 6.31 3.77 1.78
CA ARG A 85 7.74 3.57 1.62
C ARG A 85 8.29 2.59 2.66
N MET A 86 9.28 1.79 2.29
CA MET A 86 10.03 0.91 3.18
C MET A 86 10.70 1.72 4.31
N LYS A 87 10.73 1.17 5.50
CA LYS A 87 11.42 1.77 6.66
C LYS A 87 12.80 1.14 6.81
N THR A 88 13.71 1.85 7.44
CA THR A 88 15.09 1.35 7.69
C THR A 88 15.09 -0.03 8.34
N LYS A 89 14.24 -0.28 9.36
CA LYS A 89 14.12 -1.61 9.99
C LYS A 89 13.63 -2.72 9.06
N GLU A 90 12.81 -2.37 8.07
CA GLU A 90 12.34 -3.34 7.05
C GLU A 90 13.47 -3.67 6.07
N LEU A 91 14.30 -2.68 5.71
CA LEU A 91 15.50 -2.90 4.88
C LEU A 91 16.58 -3.71 5.63
N GLU A 92 16.83 -3.43 6.89
CA GLU A 92 17.74 -4.21 7.75
C GLU A 92 17.32 -5.70 7.82
N TYR A 93 16.00 -5.97 7.82
CA TYR A 93 15.49 -7.34 7.74
C TYR A 93 15.82 -8.00 6.40
N CYS A 94 15.72 -7.28 5.27
CA CYS A 94 16.14 -7.79 3.96
C CYS A 94 17.64 -8.13 3.96
N GLU A 95 18.48 -7.20 4.44
CA GLU A 95 19.93 -7.35 4.48
C GLU A 95 20.36 -8.56 5.32
N LYS A 96 19.69 -8.75 6.49
CA LYS A 96 19.91 -9.93 7.35
C LYS A 96 19.61 -11.26 6.64
N ASN A 97 18.64 -11.27 5.72
CA ASN A 97 18.29 -12.43 4.91
C ASN A 97 19.06 -12.51 3.58
N GLY A 98 20.11 -11.70 3.40
CA GLY A 98 20.94 -11.66 2.18
C GLY A 98 20.25 -11.08 0.96
N VAL A 99 19.11 -10.38 1.14
CA VAL A 99 18.31 -9.82 0.04
C VAL A 99 18.73 -8.39 -0.25
N LYS A 100 19.07 -8.10 -1.52
CA LYS A 100 19.28 -6.76 -2.05
C LYS A 100 18.07 -6.35 -2.89
N LEU A 101 17.64 -5.09 -2.74
CA LEU A 101 16.46 -4.56 -3.40
C LEU A 101 16.75 -3.32 -4.23
N THR A 102 15.96 -3.09 -5.27
CA THR A 102 15.77 -1.77 -5.87
C THR A 102 14.40 -1.22 -5.42
N GLU A 103 14.37 0.04 -4.95
CA GLU A 103 13.13 0.78 -4.70
C GLU A 103 12.73 1.55 -5.96
N ILE A 104 11.49 1.38 -6.39
CA ILE A 104 10.92 2.09 -7.52
C ILE A 104 9.59 2.72 -7.07
N LYS A 105 9.48 4.05 -7.16
CA LYS A 105 8.18 4.72 -7.06
C LYS A 105 7.49 4.55 -8.41
N VAL A 106 6.23 4.13 -8.39
CA VAL A 106 5.47 3.80 -9.61
C VAL A 106 4.33 4.78 -9.90
N GLY A 107 3.91 5.56 -8.93
CA GLY A 107 2.83 6.53 -9.05
C GLY A 107 2.39 7.03 -7.69
N TYR A 108 1.24 7.69 -7.67
CA TYR A 108 0.57 8.14 -6.45
C TYR A 108 -0.86 7.60 -6.39
N ASP A 109 -1.38 7.56 -5.18
CA ASP A 109 -2.77 7.25 -4.88
C ASP A 109 -3.29 8.22 -3.81
N GLY A 110 -4.54 8.66 -3.97
CA GLY A 110 -5.27 9.37 -2.93
C GLY A 110 -6.00 8.39 -2.04
N ILE A 111 -5.95 8.56 -0.71
CA ILE A 111 -6.84 7.84 0.19
C ILE A 111 -8.07 8.72 0.37
N VAL A 112 -9.21 8.25 -0.08
CA VAL A 112 -10.46 8.98 -0.01
C VAL A 112 -11.30 8.52 1.16
N VAL A 113 -12.13 9.44 1.67
CA VAL A 113 -13.33 9.13 2.41
C VAL A 113 -14.48 9.45 1.47
N ALA A 114 -15.30 8.47 1.15
CA ALA A 114 -16.37 8.64 0.16
C ALA A 114 -17.70 8.13 0.71
N ASN A 115 -18.80 8.55 0.09
CA ASN A 115 -20.14 8.06 0.38
C ASN A 115 -21.00 8.05 -0.88
N SER A 116 -22.17 7.45 -0.81
CA SER A 116 -23.14 7.52 -1.88
C SER A 116 -23.53 8.96 -2.21
N LYS A 117 -23.69 9.30 -3.49
CA LYS A 117 -24.24 10.60 -3.93
C LYS A 117 -25.65 10.87 -3.40
N LYS A 118 -26.37 9.83 -2.99
CA LYS A 118 -27.68 9.95 -2.33
C LYS A 118 -27.58 10.40 -0.87
N GLY A 119 -26.38 10.30 -0.26
CA GLY A 119 -26.10 10.75 1.10
C GLY A 119 -25.52 12.16 1.13
N LYS A 120 -25.34 12.70 2.35
CA LYS A 120 -24.76 14.03 2.55
C LYS A 120 -23.25 13.97 2.35
N ILE A 121 -22.70 14.87 1.51
CA ILE A 121 -21.26 15.04 1.36
C ILE A 121 -20.65 15.48 2.70
N LEU A 122 -19.51 14.90 3.04
CA LEU A 122 -18.76 15.27 4.23
C LEU A 122 -17.72 16.35 3.89
N ASN A 123 -17.85 17.53 4.50
CA ASN A 123 -16.82 18.57 4.43
C ASN A 123 -16.21 18.70 5.83
N ILE A 124 -14.99 18.18 6.00
CA ILE A 124 -14.42 17.93 7.32
C ILE A 124 -12.94 18.31 7.36
N SER A 125 -12.48 18.80 8.51
CA SER A 125 -11.05 18.96 8.75
C SER A 125 -10.36 17.60 8.91
N LYS A 126 -9.08 17.52 8.55
CA LYS A 126 -8.30 16.30 8.78
C LYS A 126 -8.17 15.96 10.27
N SER A 127 -8.22 16.97 11.15
CA SER A 127 -8.22 16.79 12.60
C SER A 127 -9.53 16.16 13.08
N ASP A 128 -10.68 16.70 12.67
CA ASP A 128 -11.98 16.16 13.07
C ASP A 128 -12.19 14.74 12.53
N LEU A 129 -11.72 14.47 11.30
CA LEU A 129 -11.76 13.14 10.71
C LEU A 129 -10.90 12.14 11.51
N GLY A 130 -9.72 12.56 11.98
CA GLY A 130 -8.89 11.75 12.86
C GLY A 130 -9.53 11.53 14.23
N LYS A 131 -10.15 12.57 14.79
CA LYS A 131 -10.91 12.52 16.04
C LYS A 131 -12.10 11.54 15.93
N ALA A 132 -12.75 11.46 14.76
CA ALA A 132 -13.87 10.54 14.54
C ALA A 132 -13.46 9.07 14.65
N LEU A 133 -12.27 8.68 14.18
CA LEU A 133 -11.92 7.28 13.94
C LEU A 133 -10.79 6.74 14.81
N THR A 134 -10.08 7.57 15.58
CA THR A 134 -9.10 7.07 16.55
C THR A 134 -9.78 6.41 17.75
N ALA A 135 -9.15 5.36 18.31
CA ALA A 135 -9.69 4.64 19.46
C ALA A 135 -9.81 5.52 20.71
N LYS A 136 -8.87 6.44 20.92
CA LYS A 136 -8.87 7.36 22.05
C LYS A 136 -8.79 8.80 21.60
N VAL A 137 -9.56 9.66 22.30
CA VAL A 137 -9.60 11.10 22.05
C VAL A 137 -9.24 11.87 23.33
N ALA A 138 -8.78 13.10 23.17
CA ALA A 138 -8.58 14.01 24.28
C ALA A 138 -9.88 14.74 24.60
N ILE A 139 -10.31 14.69 25.84
CA ILE A 139 -11.47 15.42 26.38
C ILE A 139 -11.10 15.90 27.79
N ASN A 140 -11.23 17.20 28.03
CA ASN A 140 -10.87 17.84 29.31
C ASN A 140 -9.45 17.48 29.77
N GLY A 141 -8.50 17.49 28.82
CA GLY A 141 -7.09 17.20 29.08
C GLY A 141 -6.73 15.74 29.35
N LYS A 142 -7.67 14.82 29.21
CA LYS A 142 -7.47 13.37 29.42
C LYS A 142 -7.69 12.58 28.13
N LEU A 143 -6.94 11.49 27.95
CA LEU A 143 -7.19 10.53 26.91
C LEU A 143 -8.27 9.53 27.37
N VAL A 144 -9.41 9.56 26.71
CA VAL A 144 -10.55 8.66 26.99
C VAL A 144 -10.86 7.81 25.75
N ASP A 145 -11.57 6.71 25.93
CA ASP A 145 -12.12 5.96 24.81
C ASP A 145 -13.09 6.85 24.03
N ASN A 146 -13.11 6.72 22.72
CA ASN A 146 -13.82 7.65 21.84
C ASN A 146 -15.33 7.60 22.08
N PRO A 147 -15.97 8.65 22.63
CA PRO A 147 -17.39 8.65 22.96
C PRO A 147 -18.28 9.13 21.82
N TYR A 148 -17.71 9.75 20.78
CA TYR A 148 -18.46 10.37 19.68
C TYR A 148 -19.26 9.33 18.91
N LYS A 149 -20.56 9.54 18.79
CA LYS A 149 -21.47 8.64 18.05
C LYS A 149 -21.90 9.23 16.72
N LYS A 150 -22.03 10.55 16.64
CA LYS A 150 -22.42 11.28 15.43
C LYS A 150 -21.31 12.21 14.98
N TRP A 151 -21.29 12.53 13.69
CA TRP A 151 -20.35 13.52 13.16
C TRP A 151 -20.55 14.89 13.83
N SER A 152 -21.80 15.29 14.10
CA SER A 152 -22.12 16.53 14.81
C SER A 152 -21.63 16.58 16.26
N ASP A 153 -21.34 15.45 16.91
CA ASP A 153 -20.76 15.42 18.26
C ASP A 153 -19.32 15.94 18.26
N ILE A 154 -18.62 15.81 17.14
CA ILE A 154 -17.24 16.27 16.96
C ILE A 154 -17.22 17.75 16.60
N ASN A 155 -18.07 18.13 15.69
CA ASN A 155 -18.23 19.52 15.21
C ASN A 155 -19.68 19.74 14.77
N PRO A 156 -20.41 20.68 15.38
CA PRO A 156 -21.82 20.95 15.06
C PRO A 156 -22.12 21.29 13.59
N SER A 157 -21.09 21.73 12.82
CA SER A 157 -21.25 22.00 11.38
C SER A 157 -21.30 20.72 10.51
N LEU A 158 -20.95 19.58 11.08
CA LEU A 158 -20.96 18.29 10.39
C LEU A 158 -22.39 17.68 10.41
N PRO A 159 -22.66 16.72 9.53
CA PRO A 159 -23.98 16.07 9.47
C PRO A 159 -24.41 15.44 10.82
N ASN A 160 -25.64 15.62 11.20
CA ASN A 160 -26.22 14.95 12.40
C ASN A 160 -26.65 13.52 12.05
N VAL A 161 -25.67 12.68 11.67
CA VAL A 161 -25.84 11.25 11.39
C VAL A 161 -24.77 10.46 12.12
N GLU A 162 -25.01 9.17 12.35
CA GLU A 162 -24.07 8.28 13.02
C GLU A 162 -22.74 8.19 12.27
N ILE A 163 -21.64 8.09 13.03
CA ILE A 163 -20.34 7.76 12.48
C ILE A 163 -20.35 6.27 12.14
N ARG A 164 -20.47 5.98 10.85
CA ARG A 164 -20.38 4.62 10.30
C ARG A 164 -19.45 4.65 9.11
N VAL A 165 -18.28 4.04 9.28
CA VAL A 165 -17.23 4.09 8.27
C VAL A 165 -16.72 2.69 7.98
N TYR A 166 -16.94 2.23 6.76
CA TYR A 166 -16.33 1.01 6.25
C TYR A 166 -14.90 1.28 5.82
N GLY A 167 -13.99 0.38 6.14
CA GLY A 167 -12.60 0.54 5.75
C GLY A 167 -11.85 -0.78 5.69
N PRO A 168 -10.63 -0.76 5.14
CA PRO A 168 -9.83 -1.98 4.99
C PRO A 168 -9.27 -2.47 6.33
N PRO A 169 -8.89 -3.77 6.44
CA PRO A 169 -8.39 -4.40 7.65
C PRO A 169 -6.99 -3.92 8.05
N THR A 170 -6.50 -4.39 9.19
CA THR A 170 -5.19 -4.01 9.75
C THR A 170 -3.99 -4.37 8.87
N THR A 171 -4.12 -5.33 7.98
CA THR A 171 -3.11 -5.74 6.99
C THR A 171 -2.95 -4.74 5.86
N SER A 172 -3.98 -3.95 5.59
CA SER A 172 -4.03 -3.00 4.47
C SER A 172 -3.05 -1.83 4.62
N GLY A 173 -2.36 -1.54 3.53
CA GLY A 173 -1.56 -0.32 3.40
C GLY A 173 -2.40 0.95 3.40
N THR A 174 -3.64 0.91 2.89
CA THR A 174 -4.59 2.03 2.91
C THR A 174 -4.92 2.40 4.35
N ARG A 175 -5.32 1.42 5.17
CA ARG A 175 -5.58 1.65 6.59
C ARG A 175 -4.36 2.18 7.34
N ALA A 176 -3.18 1.58 7.12
CA ALA A 176 -1.95 2.01 7.78
C ALA A 176 -1.59 3.47 7.45
N SER A 177 -1.74 3.86 6.17
CA SER A 177 -1.46 5.22 5.71
C SER A 177 -2.52 6.21 6.19
N TYR A 178 -3.80 5.85 6.14
CA TYR A 178 -4.88 6.66 6.71
C TYR A 178 -4.61 6.95 8.20
N ALA A 179 -4.37 5.91 8.99
CA ALA A 179 -4.12 6.04 10.42
C ALA A 179 -2.87 6.91 10.73
N GLU A 180 -1.85 6.85 9.87
CA GLU A 180 -0.68 7.73 10.01
C GLU A 180 -1.00 9.18 9.61
N MET A 181 -1.59 9.38 8.43
CA MET A 181 -1.77 10.73 7.88
C MET A 181 -2.91 11.49 8.56
N VAL A 182 -3.98 10.79 8.94
CA VAL A 182 -5.18 11.40 9.51
C VAL A 182 -5.17 11.33 11.04
N ASN A 183 -5.15 10.14 11.62
CA ASN A 183 -5.25 10.01 13.08
C ASN A 183 -4.00 10.52 13.80
N GLU A 184 -2.78 10.11 13.39
CA GLU A 184 -1.56 10.57 14.06
C GLU A 184 -1.18 12.00 13.65
N LYS A 185 -0.97 12.24 12.34
CA LYS A 185 -0.44 13.52 11.84
C LYS A 185 -1.52 14.60 11.75
N GLY A 186 -2.76 14.21 11.42
CA GLY A 186 -3.89 15.14 11.26
C GLY A 186 -4.53 15.55 12.59
N TYR A 187 -4.75 14.60 13.49
CA TYR A 187 -5.35 14.85 14.80
C TYR A 187 -4.28 14.96 15.90
N CYS A 188 -3.67 13.88 16.32
CA CYS A 188 -2.84 13.85 17.54
C CYS A 188 -1.60 14.75 17.54
N LYS A 189 -1.09 15.14 16.37
CA LYS A 189 0.02 16.10 16.25
C LYS A 189 -0.40 17.52 15.89
N LYS A 190 -1.70 17.79 15.73
CA LYS A 190 -2.21 19.12 15.36
C LYS A 190 -3.24 19.67 16.33
N ASP A 191 -4.02 18.82 16.95
CA ASP A 191 -5.02 19.22 17.94
C ASP A 191 -4.32 19.55 19.28
N ALA A 192 -4.53 20.74 19.79
CA ALA A 192 -3.84 21.24 20.98
C ALA A 192 -4.15 20.42 22.23
N GLU A 193 -5.41 20.00 22.39
CA GLU A 193 -5.85 19.19 23.51
C GLU A 193 -5.26 17.77 23.45
N ALA A 194 -5.21 17.16 22.25
CA ALA A 194 -4.58 15.86 22.05
C ALA A 194 -3.07 15.91 22.35
N ILE A 195 -2.38 16.97 21.92
CA ILE A 195 -0.95 17.18 22.21
C ILE A 195 -0.71 17.25 23.73
N ALA A 196 -1.53 18.05 24.43
CA ALA A 196 -1.41 18.23 25.87
C ALA A 196 -1.67 16.92 26.63
N ALA A 197 -2.74 16.20 26.31
CA ALA A 197 -3.12 14.93 26.91
C ALA A 197 -2.07 13.83 26.67
N LEU A 198 -1.51 13.75 25.46
CA LEU A 198 -0.42 12.82 25.13
C LEU A 198 0.85 13.13 25.93
N LYS A 199 1.19 14.41 26.07
CA LYS A 199 2.34 14.83 26.87
C LYS A 199 2.16 14.49 28.36
N ALA A 200 0.97 14.74 28.91
CA ALA A 200 0.64 14.44 30.31
C ALA A 200 0.74 12.94 30.63
N THR A 201 0.41 12.07 29.68
CA THR A 201 0.45 10.61 29.85
C THR A 201 1.77 9.97 29.41
N GLY A 202 2.73 10.72 28.87
CA GLY A 202 3.95 10.19 28.27
C GLY A 202 3.71 9.34 26.99
N MET A 203 2.49 9.32 26.46
CA MET A 203 2.12 8.51 25.32
C MET A 203 2.59 9.16 24.00
N LYS A 204 3.17 8.37 23.11
CA LYS A 204 3.61 8.84 21.80
C LYS A 204 2.41 8.96 20.83
N ALA A 205 2.36 10.02 20.04
CA ALA A 205 1.30 10.28 19.04
C ALA A 205 1.04 9.09 18.07
N LYS A 206 2.03 8.22 17.83
CA LYS A 206 1.87 6.99 17.06
C LYS A 206 0.79 6.05 17.63
N LYS A 207 0.46 6.12 18.92
CA LYS A 207 -0.62 5.33 19.53
C LYS A 207 -2.00 5.73 19.01
N CYS A 208 -2.16 6.95 18.48
CA CYS A 208 -3.39 7.42 17.83
C CYS A 208 -3.69 6.68 16.51
N ARG A 209 -2.75 5.91 15.97
CA ARG A 209 -3.02 5.05 14.80
C ARG A 209 -4.01 3.92 15.10
N ALA A 210 -4.25 3.61 16.37
CA ALA A 210 -5.28 2.65 16.74
C ALA A 210 -6.65 3.19 16.32
N MET A 211 -7.35 2.43 15.49
CA MET A 211 -8.72 2.72 15.08
C MET A 211 -9.68 2.23 16.17
N ARG A 212 -10.83 2.89 16.28
CA ARG A 212 -11.90 2.45 17.21
C ARG A 212 -12.53 1.14 16.75
N THR A 213 -13.04 0.35 17.72
CA THR A 213 -13.60 -0.99 17.49
C THR A 213 -15.03 -1.14 18.03
N ASP A 214 -15.69 -0.02 18.32
CA ASP A 214 -17.03 0.05 18.91
C ASP A 214 -18.18 0.08 17.88
N GLY A 215 -17.87 -0.28 16.63
CA GLY A 215 -18.83 -0.34 15.53
C GLY A 215 -18.89 0.91 14.65
N ALA A 216 -18.29 2.03 15.04
CA ALA A 216 -18.22 3.22 14.19
C ALA A 216 -17.22 3.07 13.03
N PHE A 217 -16.15 2.29 13.21
CA PHE A 217 -15.30 1.82 12.12
C PHE A 217 -15.51 0.32 11.94
N ILE A 218 -15.82 -0.09 10.70
CA ILE A 218 -16.17 -1.48 10.35
C ILE A 218 -15.19 -1.98 9.31
N GLU A 219 -14.50 -3.07 9.60
CA GLU A 219 -13.61 -3.72 8.63
C GLU A 219 -14.43 -4.43 7.54
N ALA A 220 -14.22 -4.06 6.28
CA ALA A 220 -14.98 -4.57 5.12
C ALA A 220 -14.15 -5.47 4.18
N GLY A 221 -12.97 -5.91 4.61
CA GLY A 221 -12.08 -6.77 3.82
C GLY A 221 -10.99 -6.00 3.07
N GLU A 222 -10.08 -6.76 2.44
CA GLU A 222 -8.92 -6.21 1.71
C GLU A 222 -9.28 -5.63 0.34
N GLN A 223 -10.41 -6.02 -0.24
CA GLN A 223 -10.84 -5.57 -1.56
C GLN A 223 -11.71 -4.32 -1.44
N ASP A 224 -11.23 -3.20 -1.95
CA ASP A 224 -11.92 -1.91 -1.89
C ASP A 224 -13.32 -1.95 -2.55
N ASN A 225 -13.55 -2.83 -3.52
CA ASN A 225 -14.88 -3.05 -4.12
C ASN A 225 -15.96 -3.48 -3.11
N LEU A 226 -15.60 -4.18 -2.04
CA LEU A 226 -16.54 -4.55 -0.99
C LEU A 226 -17.04 -3.30 -0.24
N ILE A 227 -16.17 -2.31 -0.06
CA ILE A 227 -16.52 -1.03 0.56
C ILE A 227 -17.46 -0.27 -0.38
N VAL A 228 -17.15 -0.22 -1.68
CA VAL A 228 -18.02 0.42 -2.70
C VAL A 228 -19.43 -0.17 -2.68
N GLN A 229 -19.54 -1.51 -2.63
CA GLN A 229 -20.85 -2.18 -2.52
C GLN A 229 -21.61 -1.75 -1.28
N LYS A 230 -20.95 -1.71 -0.11
CA LYS A 230 -21.55 -1.27 1.15
C LYS A 230 -22.09 0.17 1.09
N LEU A 231 -21.38 1.08 0.42
CA LEU A 231 -21.82 2.46 0.26
C LEU A 231 -23.02 2.60 -0.69
N ASN A 232 -23.18 1.72 -1.66
CA ASN A 232 -24.35 1.69 -2.52
C ASN A 232 -25.59 1.14 -1.78
N GLU A 233 -25.40 0.24 -0.80
CA GLU A 233 -26.45 -0.31 0.06
C GLU A 233 -26.84 0.65 1.21
N ASP A 234 -25.86 1.28 1.86
CA ASP A 234 -26.03 2.19 3.00
C ASP A 234 -25.62 3.63 2.63
N THR A 235 -26.61 4.44 2.24
CA THR A 235 -26.40 5.83 1.81
C THR A 235 -26.02 6.77 2.96
N THR A 236 -26.06 6.32 4.21
CA THR A 236 -25.67 7.09 5.40
C THR A 236 -24.24 6.83 5.84
N ALA A 237 -23.65 5.75 5.35
CA ALA A 237 -22.29 5.36 5.68
C ALA A 237 -21.24 6.05 4.80
N TYR A 238 -20.01 6.04 5.29
CA TYR A 238 -18.82 6.49 4.58
C TYR A 238 -17.86 5.32 4.41
N GLY A 239 -16.94 5.41 3.44
CA GLY A 239 -15.95 4.38 3.17
C GLY A 239 -14.55 4.97 3.01
N ILE A 240 -13.52 4.22 3.40
CA ILE A 240 -12.10 4.57 3.22
C ILE A 240 -11.47 3.60 2.25
N PHE A 241 -10.97 4.10 1.11
CA PHE A 241 -10.34 3.30 0.05
C PHE A 241 -9.47 4.18 -0.87
N GLY A 242 -8.86 3.57 -1.90
CA GLY A 242 -8.03 4.28 -2.88
C GLY A 242 -8.85 5.12 -3.85
N PHE A 243 -8.30 6.27 -4.29
CA PHE A 243 -8.95 7.20 -5.22
C PHE A 243 -9.40 6.51 -6.52
N SER A 244 -8.64 5.55 -7.04
CA SER A 244 -9.01 4.81 -8.26
C SER A 244 -10.40 4.19 -8.20
N TYR A 245 -10.82 3.72 -7.03
CA TYR A 245 -12.16 3.15 -6.85
C TYR A 245 -13.25 4.22 -6.76
N LEU A 246 -12.95 5.41 -6.24
CA LEU A 246 -13.86 6.54 -6.30
C LEU A 246 -14.06 7.01 -7.74
N ASP A 247 -12.98 7.13 -8.49
CA ASP A 247 -12.98 7.58 -9.88
C ASP A 247 -13.81 6.64 -10.76
N GLN A 248 -13.55 5.33 -10.67
CA GLN A 248 -14.29 4.29 -11.41
C GLN A 248 -15.77 4.16 -11.02
N ASN A 249 -16.18 4.69 -9.87
CA ASN A 249 -17.56 4.66 -9.37
C ASN A 249 -18.12 6.08 -9.16
N SER A 250 -17.57 7.05 -9.89
CA SER A 250 -17.93 8.46 -9.77
C SER A 250 -19.35 8.79 -10.21
N ASP A 251 -20.07 7.87 -10.83
CA ASP A 251 -21.50 7.94 -11.13
C ASP A 251 -22.38 7.80 -9.88
N THR A 252 -21.99 6.94 -8.92
CA THR A 252 -22.78 6.62 -7.72
C THR A 252 -22.17 7.15 -6.42
N LEU A 253 -20.85 7.36 -6.37
CA LEU A 253 -20.11 7.80 -5.19
C LEU A 253 -19.61 9.25 -5.32
N GLN A 254 -19.37 9.87 -4.17
CA GLN A 254 -18.74 11.18 -4.05
C GLN A 254 -17.72 11.18 -2.92
N GLY A 255 -16.61 11.91 -3.14
CA GLY A 255 -15.52 12.02 -2.17
C GLY A 255 -15.75 13.16 -1.17
N ALA A 256 -15.43 12.92 0.10
CA ALA A 256 -15.44 13.93 1.14
C ALA A 256 -14.41 15.05 0.84
N ILE A 257 -14.80 16.28 1.13
CA ILE A 257 -13.90 17.44 1.07
C ILE A 257 -13.10 17.47 2.37
N ILE A 258 -11.80 17.17 2.30
CA ILE A 258 -10.92 17.13 3.49
C ILE A 258 -10.06 18.40 3.53
N SER A 259 -10.17 19.16 4.62
CA SER A 259 -9.44 20.42 4.80
C SER A 259 -9.58 21.37 3.60
N LYS A 260 -10.81 21.53 3.12
CA LYS A 260 -11.21 22.39 1.98
C LYS A 260 -10.77 21.88 0.60
N THR A 261 -10.25 20.66 0.49
CA THR A 261 -9.76 20.10 -0.78
C THR A 261 -10.52 18.83 -1.12
N ALA A 262 -11.14 18.78 -2.30
CA ALA A 262 -11.80 17.60 -2.83
C ALA A 262 -10.75 16.60 -3.36
N PRO A 263 -11.02 15.28 -3.26
CA PRO A 263 -10.15 14.25 -3.82
C PRO A 263 -10.39 14.14 -5.33
N THR A 264 -9.76 15.02 -6.09
CA THR A 264 -9.72 14.97 -7.56
C THR A 264 -8.34 14.56 -8.03
N PHE A 265 -8.27 14.08 -9.28
CA PHE A 265 -7.01 13.75 -9.92
C PHE A 265 -6.00 14.91 -9.82
N GLU A 266 -6.44 16.14 -10.18
CA GLU A 266 -5.59 17.34 -10.18
C GLU A 266 -5.10 17.68 -8.78
N ASN A 267 -5.96 17.60 -7.78
CA ASN A 267 -5.59 17.90 -6.40
C ASN A 267 -4.61 16.88 -5.82
N ILE A 268 -4.73 15.60 -6.19
CA ILE A 268 -3.82 14.55 -5.76
C ILE A 268 -2.49 14.66 -6.50
N ALA A 269 -2.50 14.80 -7.84
CA ALA A 269 -1.32 14.97 -8.67
C ALA A 269 -0.53 16.24 -8.32
N GLY A 270 -1.24 17.34 -8.03
CA GLY A 270 -0.68 18.61 -7.59
C GLY A 270 -0.24 18.65 -6.12
N ASN A 271 -0.39 17.52 -5.38
CA ASN A 271 -0.09 17.44 -3.93
C ASN A 271 -0.88 18.43 -3.07
N ASN A 272 -2.05 18.89 -3.54
CA ASN A 272 -2.98 19.75 -2.80
C ASN A 272 -3.87 18.94 -1.85
N TYR A 273 -4.19 17.68 -2.23
CA TYR A 273 -4.99 16.80 -1.39
C TYR A 273 -4.12 16.14 -0.31
N SER A 274 -4.39 16.48 0.93
CA SER A 274 -3.50 16.17 2.06
C SER A 274 -3.50 14.71 2.53
N VAL A 275 -4.30 13.83 1.91
CA VAL A 275 -4.37 12.38 2.20
C VAL A 275 -3.99 11.60 0.95
N SER A 276 -2.83 11.92 0.39
CA SER A 276 -2.22 11.23 -0.75
C SER A 276 -0.93 10.51 -0.35
N ARG A 277 -0.54 9.52 -1.14
CA ARG A 277 0.65 8.68 -0.88
C ARG A 277 1.28 8.19 -2.17
N ALA A 278 2.59 7.95 -2.12
CA ALA A 278 3.31 7.30 -3.21
C ALA A 278 3.18 5.77 -3.14
N LEU A 279 3.16 5.15 -4.31
CA LEU A 279 3.13 3.71 -4.54
C LEU A 279 4.52 3.23 -4.94
N TYR A 280 4.90 2.04 -4.47
CA TYR A 280 6.26 1.52 -4.62
C TYR A 280 6.29 0.06 -5.06
N TYR A 281 7.35 -0.28 -5.80
CA TYR A 281 7.85 -1.63 -6.00
C TYR A 281 9.21 -1.79 -5.34
N TYR A 282 9.42 -2.96 -4.74
CA TYR A 282 10.69 -3.42 -4.21
C TYR A 282 11.09 -4.67 -4.99
N VAL A 283 12.08 -4.52 -5.88
CA VAL A 283 12.52 -5.56 -6.81
C VAL A 283 13.73 -6.29 -6.23
N LYS A 284 13.65 -7.61 -6.11
CA LYS A 284 14.73 -8.45 -5.58
C LYS A 284 15.85 -8.66 -6.62
N HIS A 285 17.05 -8.19 -6.31
CA HIS A 285 18.21 -8.26 -7.22
C HIS A 285 18.60 -9.68 -7.59
N GLN A 286 18.61 -10.59 -6.61
CA GLN A 286 19.07 -11.97 -6.80
C GLN A 286 18.17 -12.79 -7.72
N HIS A 287 16.98 -12.30 -8.02
CA HIS A 287 16.05 -12.97 -8.94
C HIS A 287 16.17 -12.45 -10.39
N ILE A 288 16.84 -11.29 -10.59
CA ILE A 288 17.04 -10.70 -11.92
C ILE A 288 17.96 -11.61 -12.75
N GLY A 289 17.47 -12.02 -13.92
CA GLY A 289 18.17 -12.98 -14.80
C GLY A 289 18.04 -14.45 -14.37
N VAL A 290 17.43 -14.74 -13.21
CA VAL A 290 17.09 -16.10 -12.76
C VAL A 290 15.61 -16.40 -13.00
N VAL A 291 14.74 -15.46 -12.64
CA VAL A 291 13.31 -15.53 -12.93
C VAL A 291 13.03 -14.72 -14.20
N PRO A 292 12.42 -15.32 -15.25
CA PRO A 292 12.18 -14.62 -16.50
C PRO A 292 11.12 -13.52 -16.34
N GLY A 293 11.25 -12.43 -17.09
CA GLY A 293 10.25 -11.39 -17.20
C GLY A 293 10.35 -10.23 -16.20
N ILE A 294 11.31 -10.20 -15.25
CA ILE A 294 11.43 -9.10 -14.28
C ILE A 294 11.69 -7.76 -14.99
N LYS A 295 12.70 -7.71 -15.86
CA LYS A 295 13.04 -6.48 -16.59
C LYS A 295 11.95 -6.07 -17.56
N GLU A 296 11.34 -7.03 -18.19
CA GLU A 296 10.24 -6.82 -19.13
C GLU A 296 8.99 -6.29 -18.43
N TYR A 297 8.65 -6.80 -17.24
CA TYR A 297 7.57 -6.28 -16.41
C TYR A 297 7.81 -4.82 -15.99
N LEU A 298 9.03 -4.49 -15.59
CA LEU A 298 9.41 -3.11 -15.27
C LEU A 298 9.35 -2.20 -16.50
N ASN A 299 9.75 -2.72 -17.67
CA ASN A 299 9.65 -1.98 -18.92
C ASN A 299 8.20 -1.76 -19.35
N GLU A 300 7.33 -2.77 -19.21
CA GLU A 300 5.89 -2.61 -19.47
C GLU A 300 5.28 -1.51 -18.58
N TRP A 301 5.67 -1.45 -17.29
CA TRP A 301 5.22 -0.38 -16.42
C TRP A 301 5.54 1.01 -17.01
N THR A 302 6.73 1.20 -17.55
CA THR A 302 7.13 2.50 -18.13
C THR A 302 6.37 2.92 -19.38
N LYS A 303 5.73 1.98 -20.07
CA LYS A 303 4.89 2.27 -21.23
C LYS A 303 3.50 2.79 -20.85
N HIS A 304 3.02 2.43 -19.64
CA HIS A 304 1.63 2.62 -19.22
C HIS A 304 1.43 3.64 -18.08
N TRP A 305 2.49 4.19 -17.47
CA TRP A 305 2.41 5.10 -16.33
C TRP A 305 2.36 6.59 -16.67
N GLY A 306 2.14 6.91 -17.94
CA GLY A 306 1.99 8.29 -18.43
C GLY A 306 0.60 8.88 -18.13
N ASP A 307 0.44 10.17 -18.47
CA ASP A 307 -0.80 10.90 -18.22
C ASP A 307 -1.99 10.32 -19.03
N GLU A 308 -1.72 9.72 -20.18
CA GLU A 308 -2.69 9.05 -21.08
C GLU A 308 -2.44 7.53 -21.12
N GLY A 309 -1.87 6.97 -20.08
CA GLY A 309 -1.54 5.55 -20.02
C GLY A 309 -2.61 4.71 -19.34
N ALA A 310 -2.67 3.41 -19.62
CA ALA A 310 -3.65 2.50 -19.06
C ALA A 310 -3.70 2.50 -17.51
N LEU A 311 -2.62 2.90 -16.83
CA LEU A 311 -2.62 3.02 -15.39
C LEU A 311 -3.33 4.30 -14.91
N SER A 312 -3.25 5.40 -15.68
CA SER A 312 -4.02 6.62 -15.41
C SER A 312 -5.50 6.40 -15.67
N ASP A 313 -5.85 5.70 -16.77
CA ASP A 313 -7.23 5.32 -17.07
C ASP A 313 -7.84 4.45 -15.96
N ALA A 314 -7.00 3.67 -15.28
CA ALA A 314 -7.39 2.89 -14.10
C ALA A 314 -7.38 3.68 -12.78
N GLY A 315 -7.13 5.02 -12.82
CA GLY A 315 -7.17 5.92 -11.67
C GLY A 315 -5.86 6.05 -10.88
N MET A 316 -4.71 5.52 -11.39
CA MET A 316 -3.42 5.82 -10.79
C MET A 316 -3.00 7.26 -11.14
N ILE A 317 -2.56 8.00 -10.14
CA ILE A 317 -2.05 9.36 -10.37
C ILE A 317 -0.59 9.26 -10.86
N PRO A 318 -0.27 9.73 -12.08
CA PRO A 318 1.08 9.72 -12.61
C PRO A 318 2.03 10.58 -11.79
N MET A 319 3.28 10.16 -11.73
CA MET A 319 4.34 11.02 -11.21
C MET A 319 4.61 12.18 -12.16
N PRO A 320 5.10 13.33 -11.67
CA PRO A 320 5.65 14.39 -12.52
C PRO A 320 6.70 13.84 -13.50
N LYS A 321 6.82 14.43 -14.70
CA LYS A 321 7.75 13.97 -15.76
C LYS A 321 9.19 13.77 -15.27
N SER A 322 9.68 14.65 -14.39
CA SER A 322 11.02 14.54 -13.80
C SER A 322 11.18 13.32 -12.90
N GLU A 323 10.17 13.00 -12.09
CA GLU A 323 10.17 11.77 -11.27
C GLU A 323 10.06 10.52 -12.13
N ARG A 324 9.20 10.52 -13.16
CA ARG A 324 9.09 9.42 -14.11
C ARG A 324 10.43 9.10 -14.77
N ALA A 325 11.16 10.14 -15.23
CA ALA A 325 12.50 9.98 -15.80
C ALA A 325 13.49 9.34 -14.82
N LYS A 326 13.49 9.83 -13.56
CA LYS A 326 14.34 9.26 -12.49
C LYS A 326 14.04 7.78 -12.24
N PHE A 327 12.77 7.41 -12.08
CA PHE A 327 12.42 6.03 -11.76
C PHE A 327 12.46 5.10 -12.98
N LYS A 328 12.31 5.62 -14.20
CA LYS A 328 12.64 4.88 -15.42
C LYS A 328 14.12 4.49 -15.44
N ALA A 329 15.02 5.44 -15.11
CA ALA A 329 16.44 5.14 -14.96
C ALA A 329 16.70 4.10 -13.85
N SER A 330 15.95 4.16 -12.73
CA SER A 330 16.04 3.14 -11.67
C SER A 330 15.58 1.75 -12.13
N MET A 331 14.55 1.66 -12.97
CA MET A 331 14.09 0.39 -13.55
C MET A 331 15.12 -0.22 -14.51
N THR A 332 15.88 0.62 -15.22
CA THR A 332 16.92 0.19 -16.14
C THR A 332 18.20 -0.20 -15.42
N ASN A 333 18.69 0.67 -14.52
CA ASN A 333 19.99 0.52 -13.86
C ASN A 333 19.93 -0.31 -12.58
N LEU A 334 18.75 -0.50 -12.02
CA LEU A 334 18.45 -1.29 -10.83
C LEU A 334 19.41 -0.99 -9.65
N PRO A 335 19.49 0.26 -9.16
CA PRO A 335 20.38 0.62 -8.06
C PRO A 335 19.97 -0.09 -6.77
N VAL A 336 20.95 -0.55 -6.00
CA VAL A 336 20.68 -1.17 -4.69
C VAL A 336 20.23 -0.12 -3.70
N LEU A 337 19.07 -0.33 -3.10
CA LEU A 337 18.51 0.51 -2.03
C LEU A 337 19.42 0.46 -0.80
N LYS A 338 19.77 1.62 -0.27
CA LYS A 338 20.59 1.79 0.95
C LYS A 338 19.78 2.50 2.05
N ALA A 339 20.13 2.28 3.30
CA ALA A 339 19.49 2.93 4.44
C ALA A 339 19.55 4.48 4.36
N ALA A 340 20.59 5.04 3.74
CA ALA A 340 20.71 6.48 3.51
C ALA A 340 19.63 7.03 2.57
N ASP A 341 19.18 6.24 1.60
CA ASP A 341 18.14 6.62 0.64
C ASP A 341 16.77 6.76 1.29
N LEU A 342 16.53 6.03 2.38
CA LEU A 342 15.26 6.05 3.14
C LEU A 342 15.12 7.24 4.09
N LYS A 343 16.19 8.00 4.32
CA LYS A 343 16.19 9.17 5.24
C LYS A 343 15.79 10.47 4.55
N LYS A 344 15.63 10.46 3.23
CA LYS A 344 15.27 11.64 2.40
C LYS A 344 13.77 11.77 2.21
#